data_c30085eb2b78622d38f8655150ddcd5b
#
_entry.id   c30085eb2b78622d38f8655150ddcd5b
#
_cell.length_a   1.000
_cell.length_b   1.000
_cell.length_c   1.000
_cell.angle_alpha   90.00
_cell.angle_beta   90.00
_cell.angle_gamma   90.00
#
_symmetry.space_group_name_H-M   'P 1'
#
loop_
_entity.id
_entity.type
_entity.pdbx_description
1 polymer ?
#
loop_
_entity_poly.entity_id
_entity_poly.type
_entity_poly.pdbx_seq_one_letter_code
_entity_poly.pdbx_strand_id
1 'polypeptide(L)'
;MKKTNKANFKKIVGGVLAAVMAAAMVVTAVIPAFAAEDIPVVEEVPEGVSAAAAATAKKKNVSIVVAKQVKMKDEDVYLGATPAKKGKAKITNSNSKVGSVTTYKQKGSSLVWYYFKPKAVGKTTVTIKAGKTVLKRKITVVKYQNPVASMKIGNAKISNKNFKKSDTVSLSYNKYKKGGKLIVTPNRGFQLAYASVVNKAGAEIEYINAYGNIKPRGGKGNYILMLRFQNMVTGVTYNTRVIFK
;
A
#
# COMPACT_ATOMS: atom_id res chain seq x y z
N MET A 1 -18.39 23.30 -26.84
CA MET A 1 -17.38 22.24 -26.90
C MET A 1 -16.63 22.13 -25.58
N LYS A 2 -16.92 21.10 -24.77
CA LYS A 2 -16.28 20.90 -23.45
C LYS A 2 -15.03 20.04 -23.66
N LYS A 3 -13.84 20.61 -23.42
CA LYS A 3 -12.57 19.87 -23.38
C LYS A 3 -12.51 19.04 -22.11
N THR A 4 -12.65 17.73 -22.21
CA THR A 4 -12.52 16.80 -21.09
C THR A 4 -11.05 16.63 -20.70
N ASN A 5 -10.78 16.85 -19.42
CA ASN A 5 -9.48 16.71 -18.76
C ASN A 5 -8.97 15.25 -18.82
N LYS A 6 -8.23 14.88 -19.86
CA LYS A 6 -7.49 13.60 -19.98
C LYS A 6 -6.17 13.54 -19.19
N ALA A 7 -5.78 14.66 -18.54
CA ALA A 7 -4.44 14.80 -17.95
C ALA A 7 -4.25 14.15 -16.57
N ASN A 8 -5.33 13.90 -15.83
CA ASN A 8 -5.20 13.45 -14.42
C ASN A 8 -5.08 11.93 -14.23
N PHE A 9 -5.38 11.13 -15.24
CA PHE A 9 -5.39 9.66 -15.09
C PHE A 9 -4.01 9.01 -15.24
N LYS A 10 -3.08 9.64 -15.99
CA LYS A 10 -1.71 9.11 -16.19
C LYS A 10 -0.82 9.18 -14.94
N LYS A 11 -1.14 10.05 -13.97
CA LYS A 11 -0.28 10.32 -12.80
C LYS A 11 -0.45 9.34 -11.65
N ILE A 12 -1.59 8.64 -11.57
CA ILE A 12 -1.92 7.75 -10.42
C ILE A 12 -1.25 6.38 -10.57
N VAL A 13 -1.00 5.95 -11.79
CA VAL A 13 -0.54 4.58 -12.07
C VAL A 13 0.97 4.40 -11.92
N GLY A 14 1.77 5.44 -12.12
CA GLY A 14 3.22 5.37 -11.98
C GLY A 14 3.73 5.09 -10.55
N GLY A 15 2.98 5.59 -9.54
CA GLY A 15 3.38 5.42 -8.14
C GLY A 15 3.10 4.02 -7.56
N VAL A 16 2.11 3.32 -8.09
CA VAL A 16 1.72 1.99 -7.56
C VAL A 16 2.59 0.87 -8.15
N LEU A 17 3.09 1.02 -9.39
CA LEU A 17 3.96 0.02 -10.02
C LEU A 17 5.37 -0.02 -9.42
N ALA A 18 5.92 1.14 -9.01
CA ALA A 18 7.25 1.20 -8.41
C ALA A 18 7.32 0.56 -7.00
N ALA A 19 6.21 0.61 -6.25
CA ALA A 19 6.16 0.04 -4.89
C ALA A 19 6.14 -1.50 -4.85
N VAL A 20 5.82 -2.17 -5.96
CA VAL A 20 5.74 -3.64 -6.02
C VAL A 20 7.09 -4.28 -6.35
N MET A 21 8.03 -3.55 -6.97
CA MET A 21 9.32 -4.12 -7.38
C MET A 21 10.42 -4.11 -6.31
N ALA A 22 10.26 -3.39 -5.19
CA ALA A 22 11.30 -3.27 -4.17
C ALA A 22 11.18 -4.28 -2.99
N ALA A 23 10.25 -5.22 -3.02
CA ALA A 23 9.99 -6.14 -1.89
C ALA A 23 10.81 -7.45 -1.90
N ALA A 24 11.83 -7.58 -2.75
CA ALA A 24 12.66 -8.77 -2.82
C ALA A 24 14.09 -8.51 -2.31
N MET A 25 14.26 -7.99 -1.10
CA MET A 25 15.53 -8.08 -0.39
C MET A 25 15.35 -8.88 0.90
N VAL A 26 15.99 -10.04 0.91
CA VAL A 26 16.13 -10.95 2.03
C VAL A 26 16.87 -10.25 3.16
N VAL A 27 16.19 -9.98 4.26
CA VAL A 27 16.82 -9.63 5.52
C VAL A 27 16.96 -10.93 6.30
N THR A 28 18.16 -11.48 6.35
CA THR A 28 18.54 -12.52 7.33
C THR A 28 18.61 -11.87 8.71
N ALA A 29 17.50 -11.85 9.42
CA ALA A 29 17.46 -11.56 10.85
C ALA A 29 17.30 -12.88 11.57
N VAL A 30 18.21 -13.13 12.52
CA VAL A 30 18.18 -14.27 13.44
C VAL A 30 16.85 -14.26 14.20
N ILE A 31 15.99 -15.23 13.91
CA ILE A 31 14.71 -15.43 14.62
C ILE A 31 14.95 -16.46 15.70
N PRO A 32 14.62 -16.20 16.98
CA PRO A 32 14.56 -17.28 17.97
C PRO A 32 13.41 -18.22 17.60
N ALA A 33 13.70 -19.52 17.67
CA ALA A 33 12.80 -20.60 17.30
C ALA A 33 11.50 -20.55 18.11
N PHE A 34 10.41 -20.23 17.43
CA PHE A 34 9.06 -20.62 17.81
C PHE A 34 8.48 -21.44 16.66
N ALA A 35 7.84 -22.55 17.02
CA ALA A 35 7.41 -23.63 16.17
C ALA A 35 6.83 -23.19 14.82
N ALA A 36 7.38 -23.77 13.77
CA ALA A 36 6.96 -23.62 12.39
C ALA A 36 5.69 -24.44 12.15
N GLU A 37 4.58 -23.76 11.85
CA GLU A 37 3.49 -24.35 11.08
C GLU A 37 3.16 -23.39 9.93
N ASP A 38 3.45 -23.86 8.71
CA ASP A 38 2.98 -23.39 7.40
C ASP A 38 3.23 -21.90 7.01
N ILE A 39 4.52 -21.53 6.88
CA ILE A 39 4.89 -20.41 6.02
C ILE A 39 5.01 -20.94 4.58
N PRO A 40 4.19 -20.47 3.62
CA PRO A 40 4.34 -20.91 2.23
C PRO A 40 5.69 -20.43 1.69
N VAL A 41 6.52 -21.37 1.28
CA VAL A 41 7.79 -21.16 0.57
C VAL A 41 7.51 -20.32 -0.68
N VAL A 42 8.20 -19.20 -0.83
CA VAL A 42 8.18 -18.40 -2.05
C VAL A 42 9.12 -19.07 -3.05
N GLU A 43 8.56 -19.77 -4.04
CA GLU A 43 9.34 -20.28 -5.18
C GLU A 43 9.94 -19.10 -5.97
N GLU A 44 11.21 -19.22 -6.34
CA GLU A 44 11.91 -18.27 -7.22
C GLU A 44 11.14 -18.08 -8.54
N VAL A 45 10.94 -16.84 -8.90
CA VAL A 45 10.19 -16.42 -10.09
C VAL A 45 11.18 -16.08 -11.19
N PRO A 46 11.03 -16.62 -12.43
CA PRO A 46 11.89 -16.29 -13.56
C PRO A 46 11.87 -14.81 -13.88
N GLU A 47 13.03 -14.23 -14.22
CA GLU A 47 13.18 -12.83 -14.64
C GLU A 47 12.25 -12.52 -15.81
N GLY A 48 11.42 -11.47 -15.66
CA GLY A 48 10.55 -10.93 -16.69
C GLY A 48 9.04 -11.04 -16.44
N VAL A 49 8.59 -11.76 -15.41
CA VAL A 49 7.17 -11.80 -15.03
C VAL A 49 7.03 -11.27 -13.60
N SER A 50 6.23 -10.22 -13.42
CA SER A 50 5.93 -9.71 -12.08
C SER A 50 5.44 -10.87 -11.20
N ALA A 51 6.21 -11.23 -10.19
CA ALA A 51 5.94 -12.33 -9.25
C ALA A 51 4.53 -12.31 -8.67
N ALA A 52 3.98 -11.12 -8.46
CA ALA A 52 2.61 -10.92 -7.99
C ALA A 52 1.54 -11.38 -8.99
N ALA A 53 1.79 -11.26 -10.30
CA ALA A 53 0.83 -11.67 -11.32
C ALA A 53 0.78 -13.20 -11.49
N ALA A 54 1.93 -13.89 -11.34
CA ALA A 54 2.02 -15.35 -11.47
C ALA A 54 1.47 -16.06 -10.23
N ALA A 55 1.76 -15.58 -9.02
CA ALA A 55 1.31 -16.18 -7.77
C ALA A 55 -0.22 -16.11 -7.56
N THR A 56 -0.88 -15.05 -8.02
CA THR A 56 -2.33 -14.88 -7.88
C THR A 56 -3.14 -15.70 -8.90
N ALA A 57 -2.55 -16.10 -10.01
CA ALA A 57 -3.25 -16.91 -11.03
C ALA A 57 -3.54 -18.34 -10.55
N LYS A 58 -2.73 -18.92 -9.64
CA LYS A 58 -2.88 -20.29 -9.17
C LYS A 58 -3.86 -20.47 -7.99
N LYS A 59 -4.09 -19.43 -7.17
CA LYS A 59 -5.01 -19.52 -6.01
C LYS A 59 -6.40 -18.97 -6.33
N LYS A 60 -7.38 -19.85 -6.50
CA LYS A 60 -8.79 -19.45 -6.76
C LYS A 60 -9.44 -18.72 -5.57
N ASN A 61 -9.12 -19.09 -4.34
CA ASN A 61 -9.69 -18.53 -3.11
C ASN A 61 -8.57 -17.92 -2.26
N VAL A 62 -8.60 -16.61 -2.03
CA VAL A 62 -7.62 -15.89 -1.19
C VAL A 62 -8.38 -15.05 -0.16
N SER A 63 -7.93 -15.11 1.10
CA SER A 63 -8.38 -14.20 2.15
C SER A 63 -7.41 -13.02 2.23
N ILE A 64 -7.98 -11.81 2.27
CA ILE A 64 -7.24 -10.55 2.32
C ILE A 64 -7.76 -9.76 3.52
N VAL A 65 -6.87 -9.31 4.39
CA VAL A 65 -7.21 -8.41 5.48
C VAL A 65 -6.53 -7.07 5.25
N VAL A 66 -7.29 -5.99 5.30
CA VAL A 66 -6.80 -4.63 5.02
C VAL A 66 -7.30 -3.66 6.08
N ALA A 67 -6.50 -2.65 6.39
CA ALA A 67 -6.91 -1.57 7.28
C ALA A 67 -7.74 -0.53 6.51
N LYS A 68 -8.85 -0.06 7.10
CA LYS A 68 -9.56 1.11 6.60
C LYS A 68 -8.74 2.35 6.89
N GLN A 69 -8.15 2.94 5.86
CA GLN A 69 -7.43 4.20 5.98
C GLN A 69 -8.38 5.36 6.30
N VAL A 70 -7.91 6.35 7.04
CA VAL A 70 -8.75 7.48 7.52
C VAL A 70 -8.77 8.62 6.52
N LYS A 71 -7.60 9.06 6.07
CA LYS A 71 -7.43 10.17 5.12
C LYS A 71 -6.78 9.77 3.80
N MET A 72 -6.00 8.70 3.79
CA MET A 72 -5.47 8.16 2.54
C MET A 72 -6.59 7.45 1.78
N LYS A 73 -7.00 8.04 0.65
CA LYS A 73 -8.13 7.53 -0.15
C LYS A 73 -7.69 6.62 -1.30
N ASP A 74 -6.41 6.57 -1.60
CA ASP A 74 -5.87 6.02 -2.85
C ASP A 74 -5.15 4.68 -2.67
N GLU A 75 -5.36 4.01 -1.54
CA GLU A 75 -4.82 2.68 -1.29
C GLU A 75 -5.79 1.60 -1.75
N ASP A 76 -5.78 1.38 -3.06
CA ASP A 76 -6.48 0.29 -3.66
C ASP A 76 -5.72 -1.03 -3.43
N VAL A 77 -6.43 -2.05 -2.99
CA VAL A 77 -5.87 -3.38 -2.68
C VAL A 77 -5.91 -4.23 -3.93
N TYR A 78 -4.76 -4.73 -4.37
CA TYR A 78 -4.67 -5.61 -5.54
C TYR A 78 -5.40 -6.94 -5.29
N LEU A 79 -6.32 -7.27 -6.19
CA LEU A 79 -7.10 -8.52 -6.13
C LEU A 79 -6.59 -9.60 -7.08
N GLY A 80 -5.83 -9.22 -8.09
CA GLY A 80 -5.32 -10.10 -9.13
C GLY A 80 -5.54 -9.53 -10.53
N ALA A 81 -5.11 -10.29 -11.53
CA ALA A 81 -5.29 -9.96 -12.95
C ALA A 81 -5.92 -11.13 -13.69
N THR A 82 -6.58 -10.83 -14.81
CA THR A 82 -7.09 -11.84 -15.75
C THR A 82 -6.68 -11.48 -17.16
N PRO A 83 -6.61 -12.45 -18.08
CA PRO A 83 -6.41 -12.16 -19.50
C PRO A 83 -7.49 -11.21 -20.03
N ALA A 84 -7.07 -10.21 -20.81
CA ALA A 84 -7.98 -9.29 -21.52
C ALA A 84 -8.57 -9.99 -22.75
N LYS A 85 -9.51 -10.94 -22.54
CA LYS A 85 -10.27 -11.57 -23.63
C LYS A 85 -11.36 -10.64 -24.13
N LYS A 86 -11.87 -10.91 -25.37
CA LYS A 86 -13.09 -10.28 -25.88
C LYS A 86 -14.22 -10.53 -24.87
N GLY A 87 -14.83 -9.47 -24.36
CA GLY A 87 -15.88 -9.50 -23.36
C GLY A 87 -15.47 -8.90 -22.02
N LYS A 88 -16.43 -8.26 -21.35
CA LYS A 88 -16.23 -7.67 -20.02
C LYS A 88 -16.24 -8.77 -18.96
N ALA A 89 -15.31 -8.71 -18.00
CA ALA A 89 -15.37 -9.58 -16.84
C ALA A 89 -16.64 -9.30 -16.03
N LYS A 90 -17.31 -10.36 -15.55
CA LYS A 90 -18.41 -10.24 -14.59
C LYS A 90 -17.83 -10.13 -13.18
N ILE A 91 -18.07 -8.99 -12.53
CA ILE A 91 -17.61 -8.70 -11.18
C ILE A 91 -18.83 -8.71 -10.25
N THR A 92 -18.77 -9.51 -9.20
CA THR A 92 -19.77 -9.50 -8.13
C THR A 92 -19.09 -9.18 -6.80
N ASN A 93 -19.75 -8.36 -5.99
CA ASN A 93 -19.31 -7.97 -4.67
C ASN A 93 -20.49 -8.18 -3.70
N SER A 94 -20.33 -9.10 -2.74
CA SER A 94 -21.41 -9.48 -1.82
C SER A 94 -21.85 -8.34 -0.87
N ASN A 95 -20.97 -7.33 -0.67
CA ASN A 95 -21.30 -6.18 0.17
C ASN A 95 -20.58 -4.92 -0.36
N SER A 96 -21.25 -4.16 -1.21
CA SER A 96 -20.73 -2.93 -1.82
C SER A 96 -20.55 -1.78 -0.82
N LYS A 97 -21.16 -1.84 0.38
CA LYS A 97 -20.96 -0.87 1.45
C LYS A 97 -19.55 -0.98 2.05
N VAL A 98 -18.94 -2.17 2.05
CA VAL A 98 -17.59 -2.41 2.57
C VAL A 98 -16.52 -1.88 1.62
N GLY A 99 -16.76 -1.92 0.30
CA GLY A 99 -15.85 -1.37 -0.70
C GLY A 99 -16.34 -1.58 -2.12
N SER A 100 -15.59 -1.07 -3.08
CA SER A 100 -15.86 -1.20 -4.51
C SER A 100 -14.66 -1.77 -5.25
N VAL A 101 -14.90 -2.39 -6.41
CA VAL A 101 -13.84 -2.91 -7.28
C VAL A 101 -13.63 -1.94 -8.42
N THR A 102 -12.37 -1.62 -8.70
CA THR A 102 -11.90 -0.85 -9.85
C THR A 102 -11.10 -1.76 -10.78
N THR A 103 -11.08 -1.44 -12.06
CA THR A 103 -10.31 -2.17 -13.06
C THR A 103 -9.32 -1.24 -13.73
N TYR A 104 -8.14 -1.77 -14.02
CA TYR A 104 -7.13 -1.07 -14.79
C TYR A 104 -6.66 -1.95 -15.95
N LYS A 105 -6.55 -1.35 -17.14
CA LYS A 105 -5.97 -1.97 -18.31
C LYS A 105 -4.96 -1.01 -18.93
N GLN A 106 -3.71 -1.42 -18.99
CA GLN A 106 -2.67 -0.68 -19.69
C GLN A 106 -2.81 -0.90 -21.20
N LYS A 107 -2.61 0.16 -22.00
CA LYS A 107 -2.60 0.07 -23.46
C LYS A 107 -1.51 -0.94 -23.90
N GLY A 108 -1.86 -1.87 -24.76
CA GLY A 108 -0.96 -2.94 -25.23
C GLY A 108 -0.85 -4.15 -24.29
N SER A 109 -1.39 -4.09 -23.06
CA SER A 109 -1.35 -5.24 -22.16
C SER A 109 -2.42 -6.28 -22.51
N SER A 110 -2.02 -7.57 -22.40
CA SER A 110 -2.92 -8.72 -22.48
C SER A 110 -3.67 -8.98 -21.16
N LEU A 111 -3.43 -8.17 -20.11
CA LEU A 111 -4.02 -8.34 -18.78
C LEU A 111 -4.93 -7.18 -18.39
N VAL A 112 -5.94 -7.50 -17.59
CA VAL A 112 -6.78 -6.54 -16.84
C VAL A 112 -6.51 -6.77 -15.35
N TRP A 113 -6.14 -5.72 -14.62
CA TRP A 113 -5.89 -5.75 -13.19
C TRP A 113 -7.13 -5.28 -12.44
N TYR A 114 -7.37 -5.89 -11.27
CA TYR A 114 -8.51 -5.60 -10.40
C TYR A 114 -8.01 -5.14 -9.05
N TYR A 115 -8.61 -4.08 -8.53
CA TYR A 115 -8.28 -3.48 -7.25
C TYR A 115 -9.54 -3.30 -6.43
N PHE A 116 -9.43 -3.46 -5.11
CA PHE A 116 -10.51 -3.21 -4.18
C PHE A 116 -10.23 -1.92 -3.41
N LYS A 117 -11.19 -1.01 -3.42
CA LYS A 117 -11.16 0.25 -2.67
C LYS A 117 -12.00 0.11 -1.40
N PRO A 118 -11.37 0.05 -0.19
CA PRO A 118 -12.09 -0.05 1.08
C PRO A 118 -12.91 1.21 1.35
N LYS A 119 -14.20 1.05 1.73
CA LYS A 119 -15.11 2.15 2.09
C LYS A 119 -15.49 2.14 3.56
N ALA A 120 -15.78 0.96 4.10
CA ALA A 120 -16.19 0.78 5.49
C ALA A 120 -15.59 -0.49 6.08
N VAL A 121 -15.50 -0.54 7.42
CA VAL A 121 -15.14 -1.74 8.16
C VAL A 121 -16.21 -2.82 7.93
N GLY A 122 -15.77 -4.06 7.73
CA GLY A 122 -16.68 -5.19 7.50
C GLY A 122 -16.06 -6.27 6.64
N LYS A 123 -16.88 -7.22 6.21
CA LYS A 123 -16.49 -8.36 5.38
C LYS A 123 -17.24 -8.34 4.06
N THR A 124 -16.57 -8.73 3.00
CA THR A 124 -17.17 -8.91 1.67
C THR A 124 -16.45 -10.01 0.90
N THR A 125 -17.14 -10.59 -0.08
CA THR A 125 -16.54 -11.51 -1.04
C THR A 125 -16.65 -10.91 -2.44
N VAL A 126 -15.52 -10.72 -3.08
CA VAL A 126 -15.44 -10.30 -4.48
C VAL A 126 -15.19 -11.52 -5.35
N THR A 127 -16.01 -11.71 -6.37
CA THR A 127 -15.82 -12.74 -7.40
C THR A 127 -15.68 -12.07 -8.77
N ILE A 128 -14.60 -12.39 -9.49
CA ILE A 128 -14.30 -11.88 -10.81
C ILE A 128 -14.26 -13.08 -11.77
N LYS A 129 -15.17 -13.10 -12.76
CA LYS A 129 -15.24 -14.13 -13.78
C LYS A 129 -14.85 -13.54 -15.13
N ALA A 130 -13.77 -14.03 -15.74
CA ALA A 130 -13.28 -13.61 -17.06
C ALA A 130 -13.01 -14.86 -17.94
N GLY A 131 -13.96 -15.25 -18.75
CA GLY A 131 -13.95 -16.53 -19.47
C GLY A 131 -13.89 -17.71 -18.49
N LYS A 132 -12.89 -18.57 -18.64
CA LYS A 132 -12.65 -19.72 -17.73
C LYS A 132 -11.97 -19.34 -16.42
N THR A 133 -11.44 -18.10 -16.29
CA THR A 133 -10.73 -17.63 -15.09
C THR A 133 -11.72 -17.11 -14.06
N VAL A 134 -11.63 -17.63 -12.82
CA VAL A 134 -12.44 -17.18 -11.68
C VAL A 134 -11.50 -16.83 -10.54
N LEU A 135 -11.53 -15.57 -10.11
CA LEU A 135 -10.85 -15.09 -8.91
C LEU A 135 -11.90 -14.86 -7.82
N LYS A 136 -11.74 -15.48 -6.65
CA LYS A 136 -12.59 -15.26 -5.49
C LYS A 136 -11.75 -14.74 -4.33
N ARG A 137 -12.12 -13.59 -3.76
CA ARG A 137 -11.40 -12.90 -2.69
C ARG A 137 -12.32 -12.66 -1.52
N LYS A 138 -12.04 -13.26 -0.37
CA LYS A 138 -12.70 -12.94 0.90
C LYS A 138 -11.95 -11.76 1.51
N ILE A 139 -12.58 -10.60 1.63
CA ILE A 139 -11.96 -9.38 2.09
C ILE A 139 -12.53 -8.99 3.44
N THR A 140 -11.65 -8.78 4.42
CA THR A 140 -12.00 -8.23 5.73
C THR A 140 -11.36 -6.86 5.85
N VAL A 141 -12.15 -5.82 5.96
CA VAL A 141 -11.70 -4.45 6.20
C VAL A 141 -11.78 -4.21 7.70
N VAL A 142 -10.62 -3.93 8.33
CA VAL A 142 -10.51 -3.64 9.76
C VAL A 142 -10.35 -2.15 10.01
N LYS A 143 -10.65 -1.71 11.23
CA LYS A 143 -10.48 -0.33 11.66
C LYS A 143 -9.00 0.05 11.67
N TYR A 144 -8.70 1.31 11.32
CA TYR A 144 -7.36 1.86 11.47
C TYR A 144 -6.89 1.78 12.92
N GLN A 145 -5.65 1.35 13.10
CA GLN A 145 -4.94 1.38 14.36
C GLN A 145 -3.70 2.24 14.19
N ASN A 146 -3.39 3.07 15.18
CA ASN A 146 -2.18 3.87 15.13
C ASN A 146 -0.92 2.98 15.25
N PRO A 147 -0.06 2.90 14.23
CA PRO A 147 1.15 2.09 14.30
C PRO A 147 2.34 2.83 14.92
N VAL A 148 2.24 4.15 15.21
CA VAL A 148 3.36 5.00 15.62
C VAL A 148 3.31 5.29 17.11
N ALA A 149 4.28 4.80 17.90
CA ALA A 149 4.45 5.16 19.31
C ALA A 149 5.14 6.51 19.46
N SER A 150 6.22 6.74 18.71
CA SER A 150 6.91 8.02 18.66
C SER A 150 7.59 8.25 17.33
N MET A 151 7.83 9.51 17.00
CA MET A 151 8.58 9.93 15.82
C MET A 151 9.43 11.16 16.16
N LYS A 152 10.65 11.20 15.62
CA LYS A 152 11.55 12.35 15.71
C LYS A 152 12.16 12.65 14.34
N ILE A 153 12.43 13.91 14.07
CA ILE A 153 13.21 14.39 12.91
C ILE A 153 14.27 15.34 13.48
N GLY A 154 15.53 14.90 13.46
CA GLY A 154 16.58 15.54 14.23
C GLY A 154 16.21 15.57 15.72
N ASN A 155 16.28 16.75 16.35
CA ASN A 155 15.89 16.93 17.76
C ASN A 155 14.38 17.17 17.96
N ALA A 156 13.61 17.33 16.89
CA ALA A 156 12.18 17.65 16.99
C ALA A 156 11.33 16.41 17.17
N LYS A 157 10.67 16.28 18.33
CA LYS A 157 9.70 15.23 18.62
C LYS A 157 8.34 15.58 18.00
N ILE A 158 7.75 14.61 17.28
CA ILE A 158 6.41 14.68 16.72
C ILE A 158 5.48 13.91 17.63
N SER A 159 4.43 14.56 18.10
CA SER A 159 3.50 13.97 19.07
C SER A 159 2.76 12.76 18.47
N ASN A 160 2.73 11.67 19.22
CA ASN A 160 1.92 10.49 18.93
C ASN A 160 0.42 10.84 18.77
N LYS A 161 -0.06 11.89 19.46
CA LYS A 161 -1.46 12.35 19.34
C LYS A 161 -1.86 12.63 17.89
N ASN A 162 -0.90 13.04 17.05
CA ASN A 162 -1.14 13.33 15.62
C ASN A 162 -1.50 12.06 14.83
N PHE A 163 -1.03 10.89 15.26
CA PHE A 163 -1.25 9.61 14.58
C PHE A 163 -2.44 8.81 15.13
N LYS A 164 -2.96 9.16 16.31
CA LYS A 164 -4.06 8.41 16.95
C LYS A 164 -5.36 8.41 16.14
N LYS A 165 -5.65 9.52 15.46
CA LYS A 165 -6.93 9.72 14.74
C LYS A 165 -6.76 9.79 13.23
N SER A 166 -5.55 9.70 12.70
CA SER A 166 -5.28 9.91 11.29
C SER A 166 -4.03 9.19 10.82
N ASP A 167 -4.14 8.55 9.67
CA ASP A 167 -3.02 8.02 8.89
C ASP A 167 -2.21 9.11 8.16
N THR A 168 -2.67 10.36 8.20
CA THR A 168 -2.02 11.49 7.54
C THR A 168 -1.79 12.62 8.53
N VAL A 169 -0.54 13.02 8.67
CA VAL A 169 -0.08 14.13 9.52
C VAL A 169 0.53 15.21 8.65
N SER A 170 0.21 16.48 8.96
CA SER A 170 0.83 17.64 8.32
C SER A 170 1.82 18.30 9.27
N LEU A 171 3.03 18.57 8.80
CA LEU A 171 4.09 19.27 9.53
C LEU A 171 4.50 20.53 8.79
N SER A 172 5.01 21.54 9.51
CA SER A 172 5.50 22.78 8.90
C SER A 172 6.77 22.52 8.07
N TYR A 173 6.72 22.78 6.77
CA TYR A 173 7.90 22.69 5.90
C TYR A 173 9.05 23.55 6.40
N ASN A 174 8.77 24.82 6.78
CA ASN A 174 9.80 25.76 7.23
C ASN A 174 10.50 25.29 8.50
N LYS A 175 9.78 24.66 9.44
CA LYS A 175 10.36 24.09 10.66
C LYS A 175 11.30 22.92 10.39
N TYR A 176 10.98 22.08 9.39
CA TYR A 176 11.69 20.84 9.13
C TYR A 176 12.59 20.85 7.89
N LYS A 177 12.64 21.95 7.11
CA LYS A 177 13.42 22.05 5.86
C LYS A 177 14.93 21.81 6.01
N LYS A 178 15.48 22.03 7.21
CA LYS A 178 16.89 21.68 7.52
C LYS A 178 17.12 20.17 7.56
N GLY A 179 16.04 19.40 7.78
CA GLY A 179 16.09 17.96 7.89
C GLY A 179 16.65 17.47 9.22
N GLY A 180 17.10 16.22 9.19
CA GLY A 180 17.72 15.55 10.33
C GLY A 180 17.45 14.05 10.31
N LYS A 181 18.01 13.35 11.28
CA LYS A 181 17.83 11.91 11.47
C LYS A 181 16.36 11.60 11.76
N LEU A 182 15.76 10.75 10.93
CA LEU A 182 14.42 10.20 11.15
C LEU A 182 14.53 9.04 12.13
N ILE A 183 13.79 9.10 13.23
CA ILE A 183 13.66 8.00 14.20
C ILE A 183 12.17 7.73 14.36
N VAL A 184 11.75 6.53 14.00
CA VAL A 184 10.36 6.07 14.13
C VAL A 184 10.34 4.88 15.09
N THR A 185 9.56 5.00 16.16
CA THR A 185 9.32 3.89 17.10
C THR A 185 7.91 3.39 16.87
N PRO A 186 7.74 2.14 16.41
CA PRO A 186 6.41 1.54 16.27
C PRO A 186 5.73 1.33 17.62
N ASN A 187 4.40 1.29 17.64
CA ASN A 187 3.62 0.80 18.77
C ASN A 187 3.82 -0.72 18.95
N ARG A 188 3.57 -1.20 20.16
CA ARG A 188 3.63 -2.64 20.47
C ARG A 188 2.81 -3.45 19.48
N GLY A 189 3.38 -4.51 18.93
CA GLY A 189 2.77 -5.37 17.93
C GLY A 189 2.87 -4.86 16.50
N PHE A 190 3.57 -3.74 16.27
CA PHE A 190 3.85 -3.23 14.93
C PHE A 190 5.34 -3.23 14.63
N GLN A 191 5.68 -3.43 13.37
CA GLN A 191 7.03 -3.26 12.82
C GLN A 191 6.97 -2.25 11.68
N LEU A 192 7.95 -1.34 11.62
CA LEU A 192 8.17 -0.50 10.43
C LEU A 192 8.79 -1.37 9.34
N ALA A 193 8.02 -1.66 8.30
CA ALA A 193 8.44 -2.52 7.21
C ALA A 193 9.12 -1.72 6.09
N TYR A 194 8.72 -0.45 5.92
CA TYR A 194 9.17 0.35 4.79
C TYR A 194 9.01 1.85 5.07
N ALA A 195 9.99 2.65 4.63
CA ALA A 195 9.91 4.11 4.63
C ALA A 195 10.42 4.65 3.29
N SER A 196 9.64 5.52 2.67
CA SER A 196 10.03 6.21 1.44
C SER A 196 9.53 7.63 1.41
N VAL A 197 10.06 8.41 0.49
CA VAL A 197 9.56 9.74 0.17
C VAL A 197 8.91 9.73 -1.19
N VAL A 198 7.71 10.29 -1.25
CA VAL A 198 7.01 10.52 -2.51
C VAL A 198 6.81 12.02 -2.72
N ASN A 199 6.74 12.44 -3.98
CA ASN A 199 6.37 13.80 -4.34
C ASN A 199 4.84 13.99 -4.30
N LYS A 200 4.37 15.22 -4.54
CA LYS A 200 2.94 15.56 -4.61
C LYS A 200 2.18 14.76 -5.69
N ALA A 201 2.85 14.28 -6.71
CA ALA A 201 2.27 13.45 -7.77
C ALA A 201 2.20 11.96 -7.40
N GLY A 202 2.71 11.57 -6.22
CA GLY A 202 2.75 10.19 -5.73
C GLY A 202 3.92 9.37 -6.28
N ALA A 203 4.84 9.96 -7.04
CA ALA A 203 6.05 9.27 -7.49
C ALA A 203 7.04 9.15 -6.34
N GLU A 204 7.59 7.95 -6.14
CA GLU A 204 8.66 7.71 -5.19
C GLU A 204 9.94 8.40 -5.67
N ILE A 205 10.57 9.16 -4.79
CA ILE A 205 11.78 9.93 -5.08
C ILE A 205 12.97 9.53 -4.22
N GLU A 206 12.73 8.82 -3.12
CA GLU A 206 13.76 8.43 -2.19
C GLU A 206 13.30 7.26 -1.32
N TYR A 207 14.14 6.24 -1.19
CA TYR A 207 14.00 5.21 -0.16
C TYR A 207 14.75 5.63 1.10
N ILE A 208 14.16 5.42 2.26
CA ILE A 208 14.76 5.83 3.53
C ILE A 208 14.95 4.60 4.42
N ASN A 209 16.17 4.38 4.88
CA ASN A 209 16.40 3.44 5.98
C ASN A 209 15.70 3.93 7.26
N ALA A 210 15.25 3.01 8.10
CA ALA A 210 14.46 3.30 9.31
C ALA A 210 15.06 4.36 10.26
N TYR A 211 16.36 4.63 10.12
CA TYR A 211 17.12 5.62 10.89
C TYR A 211 17.95 6.55 9.99
N GLY A 212 17.53 6.69 8.72
CA GLY A 212 18.20 7.55 7.74
C GLY A 212 17.96 9.03 7.99
N ASN A 213 18.78 9.87 7.39
CA ASN A 213 18.54 11.30 7.38
C ASN A 213 17.49 11.65 6.33
N ILE A 214 16.58 12.54 6.69
CA ILE A 214 15.64 13.15 5.76
C ILE A 214 15.88 14.65 5.64
N LYS A 215 15.71 15.20 4.45
CA LYS A 215 15.77 16.64 4.21
C LYS A 215 14.62 17.05 3.30
N PRO A 216 13.52 17.58 3.86
CA PRO A 216 12.39 18.05 3.07
C PRO A 216 12.85 19.07 2.01
N ARG A 217 12.55 18.77 0.75
CA ARG A 217 12.94 19.55 -0.43
C ARG A 217 11.77 19.67 -1.43
N GLY A 218 11.93 20.45 -2.47
CA GLY A 218 10.90 20.63 -3.50
C GLY A 218 9.75 21.54 -3.09
N GLY A 219 9.85 22.20 -1.92
CA GLY A 219 8.83 23.14 -1.42
C GLY A 219 7.68 22.46 -0.67
N LYS A 220 6.73 23.29 -0.24
CA LYS A 220 5.57 22.87 0.56
C LYS A 220 4.73 21.82 -0.17
N GLY A 221 4.50 20.68 0.47
CA GLY A 221 3.67 19.60 -0.04
C GLY A 221 4.33 18.68 -1.07
N ASN A 222 5.58 18.93 -1.49
CA ASN A 222 6.29 18.11 -2.45
C ASN A 222 7.19 17.03 -1.82
N TYR A 223 7.37 17.06 -0.51
CA TYR A 223 8.08 16.04 0.23
C TYR A 223 7.09 15.36 1.19
N ILE A 224 6.74 14.12 0.89
CA ILE A 224 5.77 13.34 1.63
C ILE A 224 6.45 12.05 2.08
N LEU A 225 6.66 11.92 3.39
CA LEU A 225 7.20 10.70 3.97
C LEU A 225 6.08 9.66 4.08
N MET A 226 6.29 8.51 3.45
CA MET A 226 5.42 7.34 3.51
C MET A 226 6.04 6.31 4.44
N LEU A 227 5.31 5.91 5.47
CA LEU A 227 5.71 4.89 6.44
C LEU A 227 4.74 3.73 6.36
N ARG A 228 5.25 2.53 6.06
CA ARG A 228 4.47 1.30 6.03
C ARG A 228 4.81 0.45 7.24
N PHE A 229 3.80 0.11 8.00
CA PHE A 229 3.91 -0.74 9.17
C PHE A 229 3.15 -2.05 8.94
N GLN A 230 3.67 -3.12 9.50
CA GLN A 230 2.98 -4.40 9.56
C GLN A 230 2.60 -4.70 11.02
N ASN A 231 1.35 -5.08 11.24
CA ASN A 231 0.93 -5.66 12.52
C ASN A 231 1.43 -7.10 12.56
N MET A 232 2.30 -7.39 13.51
CA MET A 232 3.01 -8.68 13.61
C MET A 232 2.09 -9.85 14.02
N VAL A 233 0.92 -9.55 14.61
CA VAL A 233 -0.05 -10.57 15.02
C VAL A 233 -1.02 -10.90 13.87
N THR A 234 -1.48 -9.87 13.15
CA THR A 234 -2.53 -10.04 12.14
C THR A 234 -2.01 -10.02 10.70
N GLY A 235 -0.73 -9.66 10.49
CA GLY A 235 -0.14 -9.45 9.17
C GLY A 235 -0.68 -8.22 8.42
N VAL A 236 -1.62 -7.47 9.02
CA VAL A 236 -2.26 -6.32 8.36
C VAL A 236 -1.27 -5.18 8.21
N THR A 237 -1.23 -4.61 7.00
CA THR A 237 -0.41 -3.42 6.70
C THR A 237 -1.16 -2.14 7.04
N TYR A 238 -0.47 -1.20 7.68
CA TYR A 238 -0.95 0.13 8.00
C TYR A 238 0.02 1.16 7.44
N ASN A 239 -0.47 2.08 6.63
CA ASN A 239 0.34 3.13 6.06
C ASN A 239 0.09 4.45 6.79
N THR A 240 1.14 5.22 6.97
CA THR A 240 1.11 6.55 7.58
C THR A 240 1.84 7.53 6.67
N ARG A 241 1.24 8.68 6.45
CA ARG A 241 1.76 9.72 5.57
C ARG A 241 2.06 10.99 6.36
N VAL A 242 3.28 11.51 6.21
CA VAL A 242 3.67 12.80 6.80
C VAL A 242 3.95 13.80 5.68
N ILE A 243 3.16 14.86 5.61
CA ILE A 243 3.23 15.88 4.56
C ILE A 243 3.86 17.14 5.14
N PHE A 244 4.93 17.64 4.53
CA PHE A 244 5.57 18.89 4.90
C PHE A 244 4.94 20.06 4.12
N LYS A 245 4.13 20.87 4.81
CA LYS A 245 3.37 22.01 4.25
C LYS A 245 3.94 23.36 4.69
#